data_45af5a584cbb259afd16f5febf3940da
#
_entry.id   45af5a584cbb259afd16f5febf3940da
#
_cell.length_a   1.000
_cell.length_b   1.000
_cell.length_c   1.000
_cell.angle_alpha   90.00
_cell.angle_beta   90.00
_cell.angle_gamma   90.00
#
_symmetry.space_group_name_H-M   'P 1'
#
loop_
_entity.id
_entity.type
_entity.pdbx_description
1 polymer ?
#
loop_
_entity_poly.entity_id
_entity_poly.type
_entity_poly.pdbx_seq_one_letter_code
_entity_poly.pdbx_strand_id
1 'polypeptide(L)'
;MTMKHLLLHAAALCLLSIPAWGQNLLLPTDNRSLFEQPSSFFQFVDRDFEGAKTSPWEGGQFGFVRDPRRLGGRIAYARFHEGLDIKPLQRDARGVPLDEVRSVADGIVAYVTATAGMSNYGRYIVVRHDWGQGSFYSLYAHLREAHVTAGQKVRAGTPLGTLGYTGSGIDLRRAHLHVELNLFLSSRFEAWYAAGATTPNHHGVFNGMNLIGMDLQAFYLAQHKNPAINPAGAVRATESGYRVAVPGEASMEILTNYPWLL
;
A
#
# COMPACT_ATOMS: atom_id res chain seq x y z
N MET A 1 67.87 -27.60 1.79
CA MET A 1 66.63 -27.55 1.00
C MET A 1 65.48 -27.66 1.97
N THR A 2 64.92 -26.56 2.39
CA THR A 2 63.84 -26.49 3.38
C THR A 2 62.52 -26.14 2.64
N MET A 3 61.60 -27.10 2.63
CA MET A 3 60.25 -27.02 2.05
C MET A 3 59.36 -26.25 3.05
N LYS A 4 58.91 -25.04 2.68
CA LYS A 4 57.93 -24.27 3.47
C LYS A 4 56.50 -24.75 3.08
N HIS A 5 55.83 -25.33 4.06
CA HIS A 5 54.43 -25.65 3.93
C HIS A 5 53.56 -24.37 4.02
N LEU A 6 52.86 -24.05 2.96
CA LEU A 6 51.89 -22.96 2.91
C LEU A 6 50.54 -23.51 3.36
N LEU A 7 50.09 -23.14 4.55
CA LEU A 7 48.77 -23.45 5.07
C LEU A 7 47.79 -22.45 4.47
N LEU A 8 46.96 -22.88 3.53
CA LEU A 8 45.77 -22.16 3.08
C LEU A 8 44.66 -22.26 4.15
N HIS A 9 44.34 -21.16 4.80
CA HIS A 9 43.13 -21.08 5.60
C HIS A 9 41.95 -20.75 4.68
N ALA A 10 41.12 -21.74 4.43
CA ALA A 10 39.81 -21.53 3.79
C ALA A 10 38.86 -20.97 4.86
N ALA A 11 38.58 -19.68 4.81
CA ALA A 11 37.53 -19.07 5.60
C ALA A 11 36.18 -19.49 4.98
N ALA A 12 35.50 -20.43 5.59
CA ALA A 12 34.13 -20.78 5.27
C ALA A 12 33.23 -19.61 5.68
N LEU A 13 32.77 -18.85 4.69
CA LEU A 13 31.72 -17.85 4.87
C LEU A 13 30.42 -18.62 5.13
N CYS A 14 30.06 -18.82 6.39
CA CYS A 14 28.71 -19.25 6.77
C CYS A 14 27.75 -18.11 6.38
N LEU A 15 27.15 -18.20 5.23
CA LEU A 15 25.93 -17.46 4.92
C LEU A 15 24.85 -17.97 5.88
N LEU A 16 24.70 -17.26 7.01
CA LEU A 16 23.52 -17.41 7.86
C LEU A 16 22.32 -17.05 6.99
N SER A 17 21.64 -18.05 6.44
CA SER A 17 20.31 -17.88 5.88
C SER A 17 19.42 -17.43 7.04
N ILE A 18 19.15 -16.13 7.12
CA ILE A 18 18.11 -15.61 7.99
C ILE A 18 16.83 -16.30 7.52
N PRO A 19 16.18 -17.11 8.38
CA PRO A 19 14.91 -17.72 7.97
C PRO A 19 13.99 -16.59 7.60
N ALA A 20 13.37 -16.66 6.43
CA ALA A 20 12.33 -15.73 5.99
C ALA A 20 11.10 -15.98 6.88
N TRP A 21 11.12 -15.37 8.06
CA TRP A 21 9.97 -15.40 8.97
C TRP A 21 8.81 -14.73 8.25
N GLY A 22 7.65 -15.38 8.25
CA GLY A 22 6.43 -14.78 7.71
C GLY A 22 6.22 -13.38 8.32
N GLN A 23 5.93 -12.39 7.49
CA GLN A 23 5.63 -11.04 7.98
C GLN A 23 4.16 -11.02 8.39
N ASN A 24 3.90 -11.19 9.69
CA ASN A 24 2.54 -11.20 10.22
C ASN A 24 2.00 -9.76 10.30
N LEU A 25 1.24 -9.35 9.29
CA LEU A 25 0.62 -8.03 9.25
C LEU A 25 -0.66 -8.01 10.08
N LEU A 26 -0.80 -7.00 10.92
CA LEU A 26 -2.04 -6.73 11.65
C LEU A 26 -3.04 -5.99 10.76
N LEU A 27 -4.33 -6.17 10.97
CA LEU A 27 -5.35 -5.27 10.42
C LEU A 27 -5.15 -3.87 11.04
N PRO A 28 -5.27 -2.80 10.23
CA PRO A 28 -4.97 -1.43 10.68
C PRO A 28 -6.09 -0.81 11.53
N THR A 29 -7.22 -1.50 11.70
CA THR A 29 -8.36 -1.11 12.55
C THR A 29 -8.90 -2.32 13.30
N ASP A 30 -9.88 -2.11 14.18
CA ASP A 30 -10.54 -3.20 14.88
C ASP A 30 -11.60 -3.92 14.03
N ASN A 31 -11.89 -3.45 12.80
CA ASN A 31 -12.80 -4.13 11.89
C ASN A 31 -12.19 -5.44 11.37
N ARG A 32 -12.75 -6.58 11.81
CA ARG A 32 -12.29 -7.93 11.43
C ARG A 32 -13.24 -8.66 10.48
N SER A 33 -14.29 -7.97 10.01
CA SER A 33 -15.31 -8.57 9.14
C SER A 33 -14.76 -9.07 7.80
N LEU A 34 -13.51 -8.73 7.45
CA LEU A 34 -12.85 -9.26 6.25
C LEU A 34 -12.94 -10.79 6.14
N PHE A 35 -12.83 -11.49 7.27
CA PHE A 35 -12.74 -12.95 7.31
C PHE A 35 -14.10 -13.65 7.36
N GLU A 36 -15.16 -12.95 7.75
CA GLU A 36 -16.49 -13.54 7.99
C GLU A 36 -17.57 -12.93 7.10
N GLN A 37 -17.58 -11.61 6.97
CA GLN A 37 -18.60 -10.86 6.23
C GLN A 37 -17.98 -9.67 5.48
N PRO A 38 -17.32 -9.90 4.33
CA PRO A 38 -16.59 -8.85 3.59
C PRO A 38 -17.42 -7.60 3.27
N SER A 39 -18.72 -7.74 3.01
CA SER A 39 -19.62 -6.59 2.78
C SER A 39 -19.73 -5.63 3.97
N SER A 40 -19.42 -6.10 5.19
CA SER A 40 -19.33 -5.27 6.40
C SER A 40 -17.95 -4.70 6.63
N PHE A 41 -16.93 -5.22 5.97
CA PHE A 41 -15.56 -4.72 6.04
C PHE A 41 -15.32 -3.57 5.07
N PHE A 42 -15.76 -3.71 3.80
CA PHE A 42 -15.45 -2.77 2.75
C PHE A 42 -16.41 -1.60 2.67
N GLN A 43 -15.87 -0.40 2.49
CA GLN A 43 -16.65 0.80 2.18
C GLN A 43 -17.11 0.76 0.72
N PHE A 44 -18.38 1.02 0.48
CA PHE A 44 -18.91 1.13 -0.87
C PHE A 44 -18.34 2.34 -1.62
N VAL A 45 -18.36 2.28 -2.95
CA VAL A 45 -18.11 3.43 -3.83
C VAL A 45 -19.39 3.78 -4.58
N ASP A 46 -19.70 5.08 -4.68
CA ASP A 46 -20.77 5.52 -5.57
C ASP A 46 -20.29 5.48 -7.01
N ARG A 47 -21.11 4.91 -7.88
CA ARG A 47 -20.91 4.88 -9.32
C ARG A 47 -22.16 5.46 -10.00
N ASP A 48 -21.94 6.52 -10.79
CA ASP A 48 -22.95 7.11 -11.64
C ASP A 48 -22.42 7.08 -13.07
N PHE A 49 -23.05 6.26 -13.92
CA PHE A 49 -22.61 6.11 -15.28
C PHE A 49 -23.82 5.85 -16.20
N GLU A 50 -23.98 6.70 -17.22
CA GLU A 50 -25.07 6.63 -18.20
C GLU A 50 -26.47 6.56 -17.56
N GLY A 51 -26.66 7.30 -16.45
CA GLY A 51 -27.93 7.36 -15.72
C GLY A 51 -28.17 6.23 -14.74
N ALA A 52 -27.31 5.21 -14.71
CA ALA A 52 -27.38 4.14 -13.71
C ALA A 52 -26.55 4.52 -12.47
N LYS A 53 -27.22 4.60 -11.31
CA LYS A 53 -26.58 4.86 -10.01
C LYS A 53 -26.48 3.59 -9.19
N THR A 54 -25.27 3.24 -8.75
CA THR A 54 -25.01 2.07 -7.93
C THR A 54 -24.05 2.43 -6.80
N SER A 55 -24.07 1.65 -5.72
CA SER A 55 -23.16 1.81 -4.58
C SER A 55 -22.61 0.44 -4.15
N PRO A 56 -21.84 -0.24 -5.03
CA PRO A 56 -21.33 -1.57 -4.73
C PRO A 56 -20.35 -1.51 -3.56
N TRP A 57 -20.53 -2.41 -2.60
CA TRP A 57 -19.60 -2.56 -1.47
C TRP A 57 -18.25 -3.10 -1.92
N GLU A 58 -18.21 -3.86 -3.00
CA GLU A 58 -17.01 -4.36 -3.67
C GLU A 58 -16.08 -3.22 -4.10
N GLY A 59 -16.62 -2.00 -4.20
CA GLY A 59 -15.85 -0.80 -4.54
C GLY A 59 -14.70 -0.51 -3.58
N GLY A 60 -14.73 -1.04 -2.36
CA GLY A 60 -13.66 -0.94 -1.38
C GLY A 60 -12.57 -2.02 -1.52
N GLN A 61 -12.73 -3.00 -2.41
CA GLN A 61 -11.75 -4.05 -2.61
C GLN A 61 -10.59 -3.61 -3.50
N PHE A 62 -9.43 -4.25 -3.34
CA PHE A 62 -8.31 -4.14 -4.29
C PHE A 62 -8.74 -4.58 -5.70
N GLY A 63 -8.26 -3.88 -6.72
CA GLY A 63 -8.54 -4.22 -8.11
C GLY A 63 -9.92 -3.77 -8.61
N PHE A 64 -10.80 -3.21 -7.76
CA PHE A 64 -12.09 -2.73 -8.22
C PHE A 64 -11.93 -1.62 -9.26
N VAL A 65 -12.48 -1.85 -10.45
CA VAL A 65 -12.34 -0.92 -11.59
C VAL A 65 -13.22 0.31 -11.39
N ARG A 66 -12.63 1.49 -11.66
CA ARG A 66 -13.23 2.81 -11.44
C ARG A 66 -13.19 3.63 -12.73
N ASP A 67 -13.93 4.72 -12.75
CA ASP A 67 -13.91 5.71 -13.83
C ASP A 67 -14.35 5.11 -15.18
N PRO A 68 -15.59 4.57 -15.30
CA PRO A 68 -16.08 4.00 -16.55
C PRO A 68 -16.17 5.07 -17.64
N ARG A 69 -15.75 4.73 -18.84
CA ARG A 69 -15.78 5.58 -20.04
C ARG A 69 -16.24 4.80 -21.24
N ARG A 70 -17.02 5.44 -22.13
CA ARG A 70 -17.42 4.85 -23.40
C ARG A 70 -16.30 5.07 -24.42
N LEU A 71 -15.71 3.98 -24.90
CA LEU A 71 -14.75 3.96 -26.01
C LEU A 71 -15.36 3.15 -27.15
N GLY A 72 -15.93 3.85 -28.12
CA GLY A 72 -16.74 3.23 -29.16
C GLY A 72 -17.93 2.48 -28.57
N GLY A 73 -18.18 1.25 -28.99
CA GLY A 73 -19.26 0.40 -28.47
C GLY A 73 -18.96 -0.29 -27.13
N ARG A 74 -17.79 -0.07 -26.50
CA ARG A 74 -17.34 -0.77 -25.29
C ARG A 74 -17.21 0.18 -24.10
N ILE A 75 -17.38 -0.36 -22.90
CA ILE A 75 -17.03 0.34 -21.64
C ILE A 75 -15.59 -0.02 -21.30
N ALA A 76 -14.75 1.00 -21.09
CA ALA A 76 -13.42 0.87 -20.52
C ALA A 76 -13.38 1.57 -19.16
N TYR A 77 -12.51 1.11 -18.28
CA TYR A 77 -12.28 1.71 -16.97
C TYR A 77 -10.89 2.34 -16.96
N ALA A 78 -10.82 3.64 -16.60
CA ALA A 78 -9.57 4.39 -16.64
C ALA A 78 -8.72 4.21 -15.36
N ARG A 79 -9.28 3.64 -14.31
CA ARG A 79 -8.63 3.44 -13.01
C ARG A 79 -9.06 2.13 -12.36
N PHE A 80 -8.24 1.64 -11.45
CA PHE A 80 -8.60 0.60 -10.49
C PHE A 80 -8.18 1.02 -9.08
N HIS A 81 -8.68 0.33 -8.07
CA HIS A 81 -8.41 0.61 -6.68
C HIS A 81 -7.15 -0.15 -6.21
N GLU A 82 -6.13 0.54 -5.74
CA GLU A 82 -4.83 -0.03 -5.36
C GLU A 82 -4.73 -0.40 -3.88
N GLY A 83 -5.79 -0.20 -3.11
CA GLY A 83 -5.83 -0.47 -1.67
C GLY A 83 -7.11 -1.11 -1.21
N LEU A 84 -7.35 -1.04 0.10
CA LEU A 84 -8.58 -1.45 0.75
C LEU A 84 -9.25 -0.25 1.39
N ASP A 85 -10.54 -0.05 1.14
CA ASP A 85 -11.36 0.96 1.81
C ASP A 85 -12.11 0.29 2.97
N ILE A 86 -11.63 0.48 4.22
CA ILE A 86 -12.16 -0.19 5.41
C ILE A 86 -13.21 0.68 6.09
N LYS A 87 -14.43 0.15 6.30
CA LYS A 87 -15.50 0.83 7.02
C LYS A 87 -15.14 1.08 8.49
N PRO A 88 -15.49 2.26 9.04
CA PRO A 88 -15.44 2.46 10.49
C PRO A 88 -16.46 1.59 11.21
N LEU A 89 -16.10 1.16 12.42
CA LEU A 89 -16.99 0.47 13.34
C LEU A 89 -17.72 1.45 14.28
N GLN A 90 -17.07 2.56 14.63
CA GLN A 90 -17.52 3.49 15.64
C GLN A 90 -17.73 4.88 15.04
N ARG A 91 -18.84 5.51 15.43
CA ARG A 91 -19.15 6.89 15.04
C ARG A 91 -19.74 7.64 16.23
N ASP A 92 -19.47 8.95 16.30
CA ASP A 92 -20.11 9.83 17.27
C ASP A 92 -21.58 10.11 16.90
N ALA A 93 -22.29 10.88 17.74
CA ALA A 93 -23.67 11.27 17.51
C ALA A 93 -23.91 12.07 16.21
N ARG A 94 -22.84 12.66 15.62
CA ARG A 94 -22.88 13.36 14.34
C ARG A 94 -22.49 12.49 13.17
N GLY A 95 -22.20 11.21 13.42
CA GLY A 95 -21.77 10.23 12.40
C GLY A 95 -20.29 10.30 12.06
N VAL A 96 -19.47 11.07 12.80
CA VAL A 96 -18.02 11.18 12.56
C VAL A 96 -17.32 9.92 13.08
N PRO A 97 -16.43 9.28 12.29
CA PRO A 97 -15.69 8.10 12.72
C PRO A 97 -14.81 8.37 13.95
N LEU A 98 -14.72 7.35 14.81
CA LEU A 98 -13.90 7.37 16.02
C LEU A 98 -12.80 6.32 16.01
N ASP A 99 -12.77 5.45 15.01
CA ASP A 99 -11.84 4.32 14.92
C ASP A 99 -10.39 4.79 14.89
N GLU A 100 -9.57 4.15 15.70
CA GLU A 100 -8.13 4.32 15.70
C GLU A 100 -7.51 3.58 14.51
N VAL A 101 -6.55 4.22 13.84
CA VAL A 101 -5.76 3.64 12.77
C VAL A 101 -4.38 3.29 13.31
N ARG A 102 -3.94 2.03 13.10
CA ARG A 102 -2.71 1.45 13.65
C ARG A 102 -1.77 0.97 12.56
N SER A 103 -0.46 0.97 12.88
CA SER A 103 0.55 0.39 11.99
C SER A 103 0.32 -1.11 11.80
N VAL A 104 0.36 -1.57 10.54
CA VAL A 104 0.19 -2.99 10.20
C VAL A 104 1.40 -3.83 10.63
N ALA A 105 2.59 -3.21 10.76
CA ALA A 105 3.85 -3.87 11.13
C ALA A 105 4.82 -2.87 11.78
N ASP A 106 5.94 -3.39 12.29
CA ASP A 106 7.07 -2.58 12.74
C ASP A 106 7.65 -1.78 11.58
N GLY A 107 8.06 -0.52 11.83
CA GLY A 107 8.60 0.32 10.77
C GLY A 107 9.02 1.72 11.25
N ILE A 108 9.27 2.58 10.28
CA ILE A 108 9.59 3.99 10.48
C ILE A 108 8.59 4.82 9.69
N VAL A 109 7.98 5.81 10.32
CA VAL A 109 7.10 6.78 9.63
C VAL A 109 7.95 7.54 8.61
N ALA A 110 7.72 7.28 7.33
CA ALA A 110 8.47 7.87 6.23
C ALA A 110 7.89 9.22 5.81
N TYR A 111 6.56 9.38 5.92
CA TYR A 111 5.87 10.58 5.48
C TYR A 111 4.58 10.81 6.28
N VAL A 112 4.25 12.08 6.51
CA VAL A 112 2.98 12.52 7.10
C VAL A 112 2.54 13.80 6.40
N THR A 113 1.29 13.86 5.90
CA THR A 113 0.68 15.11 5.50
C THR A 113 -0.48 15.49 6.41
N ALA A 114 -0.42 16.70 6.97
CA ALA A 114 -1.47 17.28 7.80
C ALA A 114 -2.52 18.04 6.99
N THR A 115 -2.27 18.32 5.70
CA THR A 115 -3.13 19.16 4.85
C THR A 115 -4.10 18.30 4.05
N ALA A 116 -5.40 18.47 4.32
CA ALA A 116 -6.45 17.64 3.74
C ALA A 116 -6.71 17.86 2.23
N GLY A 117 -6.41 19.05 1.70
CA GLY A 117 -6.78 19.46 0.34
C GLY A 117 -5.71 19.22 -0.74
N MET A 118 -4.58 18.57 -0.42
CA MET A 118 -3.44 18.44 -1.33
C MET A 118 -3.59 17.29 -2.33
N SER A 119 -4.46 16.31 -2.06
CA SER A 119 -4.72 15.16 -2.93
C SER A 119 -6.06 14.50 -2.60
N ASN A 120 -6.43 13.50 -3.41
CA ASN A 120 -7.55 12.61 -3.11
C ASN A 120 -7.33 11.75 -1.86
N TYR A 121 -6.10 11.47 -1.46
CA TYR A 121 -5.80 10.79 -0.19
C TYR A 121 -6.13 11.63 1.05
N GLY A 122 -6.24 12.97 0.92
CA GLY A 122 -6.42 13.86 2.06
C GLY A 122 -5.22 13.85 3.00
N ARG A 123 -5.48 13.73 4.31
CA ARG A 123 -4.41 13.47 5.30
C ARG A 123 -4.03 12.01 5.25
N TYR A 124 -2.74 11.73 5.10
CA TYR A 124 -2.24 10.37 5.08
C TYR A 124 -0.84 10.23 5.68
N ILE A 125 -0.53 9.01 6.05
CA ILE A 125 0.74 8.57 6.64
C ILE A 125 1.31 7.48 5.76
N VAL A 126 2.63 7.47 5.56
CA VAL A 126 3.37 6.36 4.97
C VAL A 126 4.35 5.82 6.00
N VAL A 127 4.34 4.51 6.23
CA VAL A 127 5.29 3.80 7.10
C VAL A 127 6.16 2.90 6.23
N ARG A 128 7.49 3.02 6.35
CA ARG A 128 8.46 2.15 5.70
C ARG A 128 8.75 0.94 6.59
N HIS A 129 8.73 -0.23 5.99
CA HIS A 129 9.01 -1.53 6.60
C HIS A 129 10.19 -2.19 5.89
N ASP A 130 11.27 -2.47 6.62
CA ASP A 130 12.49 -3.09 6.07
C ASP A 130 12.52 -4.58 6.47
N TRP A 131 12.14 -5.47 5.54
CA TRP A 131 11.99 -6.91 5.80
C TRP A 131 13.08 -7.78 5.14
N GLY A 132 14.21 -7.17 4.78
CA GLY A 132 15.36 -7.88 4.19
C GLY A 132 15.22 -8.27 2.72
N GLN A 133 14.06 -8.02 2.11
CA GLN A 133 13.76 -8.26 0.70
C GLN A 133 13.42 -6.95 -0.06
N GLY A 134 13.97 -5.84 0.40
CA GLY A 134 13.59 -4.49 0.00
C GLY A 134 12.63 -3.86 1.00
N SER A 135 12.43 -2.55 0.87
CA SER A 135 11.52 -1.78 1.72
C SER A 135 10.10 -1.84 1.18
N PHE A 136 9.14 -2.19 2.01
CA PHE A 136 7.71 -2.07 1.72
C PHE A 136 7.15 -0.81 2.40
N TYR A 137 6.08 -0.25 1.85
CA TYR A 137 5.50 0.99 2.34
C TYR A 137 4.00 0.82 2.55
N SER A 138 3.55 0.86 3.81
CA SER A 138 2.11 0.95 4.08
C SER A 138 1.65 2.40 4.07
N LEU A 139 0.53 2.66 3.41
CA LEU A 139 -0.10 3.97 3.31
C LEU A 139 -1.46 3.94 4.00
N TYR A 140 -1.77 4.97 4.78
CA TYR A 140 -3.01 5.11 5.56
C TYR A 140 -3.62 6.47 5.25
N ALA A 141 -4.71 6.51 4.49
CA ALA A 141 -5.29 7.74 3.97
C ALA A 141 -6.69 8.06 4.52
N HIS A 142 -7.20 9.23 4.13
CA HIS A 142 -8.46 9.82 4.55
C HIS A 142 -8.56 10.11 6.05
N LEU A 143 -7.41 10.24 6.73
CA LEU A 143 -7.37 10.44 8.18
C LEU A 143 -8.03 11.76 8.60
N ARG A 144 -8.69 11.74 9.76
CA ARG A 144 -9.12 12.95 10.46
C ARG A 144 -7.91 13.69 11.01
N GLU A 145 -6.99 12.96 11.63
CA GLU A 145 -5.76 13.48 12.21
C GLU A 145 -4.66 12.42 12.26
N ALA A 146 -3.41 12.86 12.22
CA ALA A 146 -2.22 12.02 12.41
C ALA A 146 -1.69 12.26 13.83
N HIS A 147 -1.27 11.16 14.51
CA HIS A 147 -0.73 11.21 15.89
C HIS A 147 0.79 10.95 15.91
N VAL A 148 1.41 10.79 14.76
CA VAL A 148 2.84 10.50 14.58
C VAL A 148 3.50 11.53 13.68
N THR A 149 4.82 11.56 13.70
CA THR A 149 5.65 12.43 12.85
C THR A 149 6.64 11.62 12.03
N ALA A 150 7.08 12.18 10.90
CA ALA A 150 8.12 11.56 10.07
C ALA A 150 9.41 11.32 10.89
N GLY A 151 10.04 10.16 10.68
CA GLY A 151 11.20 9.68 11.43
C GLY A 151 10.85 8.87 12.68
N GLN A 152 9.62 8.89 13.16
CA GLN A 152 9.21 8.13 14.34
C GLN A 152 9.23 6.63 14.06
N LYS A 153 9.84 5.84 14.97
CA LYS A 153 9.76 4.38 14.96
C LYS A 153 8.42 3.93 15.53
N VAL A 154 7.79 2.99 14.86
CA VAL A 154 6.51 2.40 15.25
C VAL A 154 6.62 0.86 15.27
N ARG A 155 5.82 0.24 16.12
CA ARG A 155 5.63 -1.21 16.13
C ARG A 155 4.29 -1.58 15.51
N ALA A 156 4.13 -2.83 15.12
CA ALA A 156 2.83 -3.37 14.77
C ALA A 156 1.79 -3.04 15.86
N GLY A 157 0.64 -2.49 15.46
CA GLY A 157 -0.41 -2.06 16.39
C GLY A 157 -0.21 -0.67 17.02
N THR A 158 0.91 0.02 16.77
CA THR A 158 1.09 1.41 17.27
C THR A 158 0.03 2.33 16.65
N PRO A 159 -0.72 3.14 17.47
CA PRO A 159 -1.62 4.15 16.97
C PRO A 159 -0.91 5.16 16.07
N LEU A 160 -1.42 5.35 14.86
CA LEU A 160 -0.92 6.30 13.87
C LEU A 160 -1.80 7.54 13.75
N GLY A 161 -3.11 7.38 13.92
CA GLY A 161 -4.07 8.44 13.73
C GLY A 161 -5.50 8.00 13.94
N THR A 162 -6.45 8.85 13.60
CA THR A 162 -7.88 8.56 13.65
C THR A 162 -8.46 8.54 12.24
N LEU A 163 -9.28 7.54 11.95
CA LEU A 163 -10.03 7.40 10.70
C LEU A 163 -10.91 8.64 10.45
N GLY A 164 -11.00 9.07 9.19
CA GLY A 164 -11.75 10.25 8.82
C GLY A 164 -12.43 10.14 7.46
N TYR A 165 -12.56 11.29 6.80
CA TYR A 165 -13.15 11.42 5.47
C TYR A 165 -12.51 12.59 4.71
N THR A 166 -11.21 12.84 4.94
CA THR A 166 -10.48 13.89 4.22
C THR A 166 -10.08 13.42 2.82
N GLY A 167 -9.87 14.36 1.92
CA GLY A 167 -9.52 14.09 0.51
C GLY A 167 -10.66 14.36 -0.45
N SER A 168 -10.32 14.51 -1.72
CA SER A 168 -11.29 14.87 -2.75
C SER A 168 -12.29 13.74 -3.03
N GLY A 169 -13.58 14.06 -3.04
CA GLY A 169 -14.64 13.10 -3.37
C GLY A 169 -15.05 12.17 -2.23
N ILE A 170 -14.53 12.38 -1.01
CA ILE A 170 -14.95 11.64 0.18
C ILE A 170 -15.83 12.54 1.05
N ASP A 171 -16.99 12.06 1.42
CA ASP A 171 -17.92 12.69 2.36
C ASP A 171 -18.08 11.86 3.64
N LEU A 172 -18.81 12.40 4.63
CA LEU A 172 -19.02 11.74 5.91
C LEU A 172 -19.72 10.36 5.77
N ARG A 173 -20.63 10.21 4.81
CA ARG A 173 -21.34 8.95 4.55
C ARG A 173 -20.38 7.86 4.05
N ARG A 174 -19.39 8.27 3.28
CA ARG A 174 -18.34 7.40 2.72
C ARG A 174 -17.05 7.41 3.52
N ALA A 175 -17.06 7.91 4.75
CA ALA A 175 -15.90 7.88 5.62
C ALA A 175 -15.33 6.46 5.76
N HIS A 176 -14.02 6.30 5.54
CA HIS A 176 -13.31 5.03 5.59
C HIS A 176 -11.81 5.24 5.80
N LEU A 177 -11.11 4.18 6.15
CA LEU A 177 -9.66 4.11 6.02
C LEU A 177 -9.33 3.52 4.66
N HIS A 178 -8.60 4.26 3.83
CA HIS A 178 -7.92 3.68 2.68
C HIS A 178 -6.52 3.24 3.10
N VAL A 179 -6.21 1.95 2.92
CA VAL A 179 -4.91 1.36 3.29
C VAL A 179 -4.31 0.61 2.11
N GLU A 180 -3.00 0.80 1.91
CA GLU A 180 -2.21 0.12 0.88
C GLU A 180 -0.97 -0.52 1.50
N LEU A 181 -0.43 -1.55 0.84
CA LEU A 181 0.94 -2.02 1.01
C LEU A 181 1.63 -1.97 -0.34
N ASN A 182 2.72 -1.22 -0.42
CA ASN A 182 3.29 -0.77 -1.68
C ASN A 182 4.76 -1.17 -1.83
N LEU A 183 5.18 -1.35 -3.09
CA LEU A 183 6.55 -1.23 -3.55
C LEU A 183 6.83 0.23 -3.94
N PHE A 184 8.07 0.66 -3.81
CA PHE A 184 8.52 2.00 -4.18
C PHE A 184 9.11 2.00 -5.60
N LEU A 185 8.60 2.85 -6.48
CA LEU A 185 8.97 2.83 -7.89
C LEU A 185 10.33 3.48 -8.13
N SER A 186 10.52 4.75 -7.72
CA SER A 186 11.77 5.48 -8.01
C SER A 186 12.02 6.67 -7.08
N SER A 187 13.26 6.86 -6.67
CA SER A 187 13.74 8.05 -5.98
C SER A 187 13.78 9.29 -6.90
N ARG A 188 13.75 9.09 -8.22
CA ARG A 188 13.76 10.16 -9.25
C ARG A 188 12.36 10.60 -9.66
N PHE A 189 11.33 10.17 -8.93
CA PHE A 189 9.91 10.43 -9.25
C PHE A 189 9.62 11.93 -9.41
N GLU A 190 10.13 12.78 -8.51
CA GLU A 190 9.86 14.23 -8.57
C GLU A 190 10.33 14.87 -9.88
N ALA A 191 11.52 14.51 -10.34
CA ALA A 191 12.05 15.02 -11.59
C ALA A 191 11.24 14.55 -12.81
N TRP A 192 10.82 13.28 -12.79
CA TRP A 192 9.93 12.72 -13.82
C TRP A 192 8.56 13.42 -13.81
N TYR A 193 7.98 13.59 -12.62
CA TYR A 193 6.67 14.25 -12.47
C TYR A 193 6.71 15.69 -12.98
N ALA A 194 7.73 16.46 -12.60
CA ALA A 194 7.90 17.85 -13.03
C ALA A 194 8.08 18.01 -14.54
N ALA A 195 8.60 16.98 -15.23
CA ALA A 195 8.80 17.01 -16.69
C ALA A 195 7.48 16.83 -17.49
N GLY A 196 6.44 16.23 -16.91
CA GLY A 196 5.23 15.87 -17.66
C GLY A 196 3.90 16.30 -17.01
N ALA A 197 3.88 16.62 -15.72
CA ALA A 197 2.64 16.97 -15.02
C ALA A 197 2.30 18.46 -15.15
N THR A 198 1.00 18.75 -15.22
CA THR A 198 0.46 20.12 -15.26
C THR A 198 0.11 20.67 -13.87
N THR A 199 0.18 19.82 -12.83
CA THR A 199 -0.14 20.18 -11.45
C THR A 199 1.08 19.98 -10.55
N PRO A 200 1.25 20.76 -9.47
CA PRO A 200 2.36 20.59 -8.55
C PRO A 200 2.33 19.22 -7.84
N ASN A 201 3.50 18.62 -7.61
CA ASN A 201 3.64 17.52 -6.70
C ASN A 201 3.80 18.03 -5.27
N HIS A 202 2.81 17.80 -4.41
CA HIS A 202 2.83 18.23 -3.00
C HIS A 202 3.36 17.16 -2.03
N HIS A 203 3.68 15.97 -2.54
CA HIS A 203 3.96 14.79 -1.73
C HIS A 203 5.34 14.19 -1.96
N GLY A 204 6.17 14.86 -2.78
CA GLY A 204 7.51 14.39 -3.10
C GLY A 204 7.47 12.96 -3.68
N VAL A 205 8.40 12.15 -3.24
CA VAL A 205 8.50 10.73 -3.65
C VAL A 205 7.39 9.84 -3.06
N PHE A 206 6.62 10.34 -2.09
CA PHE A 206 5.48 9.60 -1.50
C PHE A 206 4.13 9.92 -2.14
N ASN A 207 4.14 10.50 -3.33
CA ASN A 207 2.97 10.59 -4.19
C ASN A 207 2.49 9.18 -4.58
N GLY A 208 1.17 8.95 -4.56
CA GLY A 208 0.59 7.63 -4.86
C GLY A 208 1.01 7.04 -6.20
N MET A 209 1.30 7.87 -7.21
CA MET A 209 1.82 7.39 -8.52
C MET A 209 3.22 6.76 -8.44
N ASN A 210 3.94 6.92 -7.33
CA ASN A 210 5.27 6.33 -7.10
C ASN A 210 5.22 5.13 -6.15
N LEU A 211 4.03 4.79 -5.67
CA LEU A 211 3.78 3.67 -4.78
C LEU A 211 2.92 2.65 -5.54
N ILE A 212 3.40 1.42 -5.65
CA ILE A 212 2.72 0.35 -6.40
C ILE A 212 2.07 -0.60 -5.41
N GLY A 213 0.74 -0.52 -5.30
CA GLY A 213 -0.06 -1.32 -4.38
C GLY A 213 -0.07 -2.80 -4.76
N MET A 214 0.09 -3.67 -3.76
CA MET A 214 -0.16 -5.11 -3.88
C MET A 214 -1.57 -5.46 -3.38
N ASP A 215 -2.09 -6.62 -3.80
CA ASP A 215 -3.38 -7.14 -3.30
C ASP A 215 -3.28 -7.49 -1.81
N LEU A 216 -3.49 -6.49 -0.96
CA LEU A 216 -3.46 -6.62 0.49
C LEU A 216 -4.64 -7.46 1.01
N GLN A 217 -5.78 -7.50 0.30
CA GLN A 217 -6.90 -8.38 0.65
C GLN A 217 -6.52 -9.85 0.50
N ALA A 218 -6.01 -10.23 -0.67
CA ALA A 218 -5.55 -11.59 -0.91
C ALA A 218 -4.44 -11.97 0.07
N PHE A 219 -3.53 -11.03 0.40
CA PHE A 219 -2.49 -11.26 1.39
C PHE A 219 -3.07 -11.58 2.78
N TYR A 220 -4.00 -10.78 3.32
CA TYR A 220 -4.61 -11.04 4.62
C TYR A 220 -5.36 -12.38 4.66
N LEU A 221 -6.10 -12.70 3.60
CA LEU A 221 -6.82 -13.97 3.50
C LEU A 221 -5.85 -15.17 3.43
N ALA A 222 -4.74 -15.04 2.72
CA ALA A 222 -3.70 -16.07 2.64
C ALA A 222 -2.96 -16.21 3.99
N GLN A 223 -2.61 -15.09 4.64
CA GLN A 223 -1.96 -15.08 5.95
C GLN A 223 -2.84 -15.72 7.03
N HIS A 224 -4.16 -15.49 6.99
CA HIS A 224 -5.11 -16.13 7.91
C HIS A 224 -5.05 -17.66 7.83
N LYS A 225 -4.79 -18.20 6.64
CA LYS A 225 -4.66 -19.65 6.40
C LYS A 225 -3.24 -20.15 6.64
N ASN A 226 -2.23 -19.34 6.33
CA ASN A 226 -0.82 -19.68 6.46
C ASN A 226 -0.01 -18.48 6.98
N PRO A 227 0.25 -18.40 8.30
CA PRO A 227 1.00 -17.31 8.91
C PRO A 227 2.46 -17.18 8.43
N ALA A 228 2.99 -18.18 7.72
CA ALA A 228 4.36 -18.16 7.19
C ALA A 228 4.50 -17.40 5.85
N ILE A 229 3.40 -16.93 5.26
CA ILE A 229 3.45 -16.15 4.02
C ILE A 229 4.15 -14.80 4.27
N ASN A 230 4.88 -14.31 3.26
CA ASN A 230 5.48 -12.98 3.29
C ASN A 230 5.06 -12.17 2.05
N PRO A 231 5.10 -10.82 2.11
CA PRO A 231 4.64 -9.96 1.02
C PRO A 231 5.36 -10.18 -0.31
N ALA A 232 6.70 -10.37 -0.31
CA ALA A 232 7.45 -10.61 -1.54
C ALA A 232 7.04 -11.93 -2.20
N GLY A 233 6.80 -12.98 -1.42
CA GLY A 233 6.28 -14.26 -1.92
C GLY A 233 4.88 -14.12 -2.50
N ALA A 234 4.02 -13.33 -1.86
CA ALA A 234 2.67 -13.06 -2.35
C ALA A 234 2.68 -12.31 -3.69
N VAL A 235 3.51 -11.25 -3.82
CA VAL A 235 3.67 -10.51 -5.08
C VAL A 235 4.15 -11.43 -6.20
N ARG A 236 5.17 -12.28 -5.95
CA ARG A 236 5.67 -13.24 -6.96
C ARG A 236 4.66 -14.30 -7.37
N ALA A 237 3.75 -14.65 -6.48
CA ALA A 237 2.68 -15.62 -6.77
C ALA A 237 1.50 -14.98 -7.53
N THR A 238 1.45 -13.66 -7.67
CA THR A 238 0.40 -12.96 -8.41
C THR A 238 0.53 -13.23 -9.90
N GLU A 239 -0.57 -13.63 -10.54
CA GLU A 239 -0.61 -13.86 -11.99
C GLU A 239 -0.40 -12.55 -12.76
N SER A 240 0.47 -12.59 -13.78
CA SER A 240 0.75 -11.41 -14.61
C SER A 240 -0.41 -11.13 -15.55
N GLY A 241 -1.05 -9.96 -15.42
CA GLY A 241 -2.12 -9.53 -16.31
C GLY A 241 -1.62 -9.12 -17.70
N TYR A 242 -0.41 -8.58 -17.79
CA TYR A 242 0.25 -8.21 -19.04
C TYR A 242 1.77 -8.15 -18.87
N ARG A 243 2.50 -8.11 -19.98
CA ARG A 243 3.96 -7.95 -20.02
C ARG A 243 4.33 -6.79 -20.92
N VAL A 244 5.34 -6.01 -20.51
CA VAL A 244 5.89 -4.90 -21.28
C VAL A 244 7.36 -5.17 -21.54
N ALA A 245 7.76 -5.09 -22.82
CA ALA A 245 9.17 -5.11 -23.19
C ALA A 245 9.71 -3.68 -23.13
N VAL A 246 10.83 -3.50 -22.43
CA VAL A 246 11.57 -2.23 -22.41
C VAL A 246 12.95 -2.44 -23.01
N PRO A 247 13.59 -1.38 -23.58
CA PRO A 247 14.97 -1.49 -24.08
C PRO A 247 15.92 -2.01 -22.99
N GLY A 248 16.82 -2.94 -23.32
CA GLY A 248 17.73 -3.61 -22.38
C GLY A 248 18.68 -2.68 -21.62
N GLU A 249 18.88 -1.46 -22.12
CA GLU A 249 19.68 -0.40 -21.48
C GLU A 249 18.88 0.41 -20.43
N ALA A 250 17.58 0.21 -20.33
CA ALA A 250 16.74 0.92 -19.37
C ALA A 250 17.08 0.49 -17.92
N SER A 251 17.60 1.39 -17.12
CA SER A 251 17.81 1.18 -15.69
C SER A 251 16.49 1.40 -14.96
N MET A 252 15.93 0.34 -14.39
CA MET A 252 14.71 0.38 -13.58
C MET A 252 15.06 0.27 -12.11
N GLU A 253 14.94 1.37 -11.35
CA GLU A 253 15.30 1.42 -9.93
C GLU A 253 14.48 0.41 -9.09
N ILE A 254 13.23 0.16 -9.46
CA ILE A 254 12.39 -0.85 -8.78
C ILE A 254 13.03 -2.26 -8.82
N LEU A 255 13.72 -2.63 -9.89
CA LEU A 255 14.41 -3.93 -9.98
C LEU A 255 15.69 -3.96 -9.15
N THR A 256 16.32 -2.79 -8.91
CA THR A 256 17.44 -2.67 -7.98
C THR A 256 16.96 -2.80 -6.54
N ASN A 257 15.83 -2.17 -6.20
CA ASN A 257 15.24 -2.20 -4.87
C ASN A 257 14.60 -3.57 -4.54
N TYR A 258 14.10 -4.28 -5.56
CA TYR A 258 13.39 -5.55 -5.44
C TYR A 258 13.89 -6.56 -6.49
N PRO A 259 15.14 -7.05 -6.38
CA PRO A 259 15.74 -7.94 -7.39
C PRO A 259 14.99 -9.27 -7.58
N TRP A 260 14.14 -9.63 -6.64
CA TRP A 260 13.27 -10.81 -6.71
C TRP A 260 12.05 -10.65 -7.64
N LEU A 261 11.84 -9.46 -8.26
CA LEU A 261 10.83 -9.25 -9.31
C LEU A 261 11.24 -9.83 -10.68
N LEU A 262 12.52 -10.20 -10.84
CA LEU A 262 13.08 -10.79 -12.07
C LEU A 262 12.90 -12.29 -12.12
#